data_1f0b7bb7540556f286203ced5e3597f0
#
_entry.id   1f0b7bb7540556f286203ced5e3597f0
#
_cell.length_a   1.000
_cell.length_b   1.000
_cell.length_c   1.000
_cell.angle_alpha   90.00
_cell.angle_beta   90.00
_cell.angle_gamma   90.00
#
_symmetry.space_group_name_H-M   'P 1'
#
loop_
_entity.id
_entity.type
_entity.pdbx_description
1 polymer ?
#
loop_
_entity_poly.entity_id
_entity_poly.type
_entity_poly.pdbx_seq_one_letter_code
_entity_poly.pdbx_strand_id
1 'polypeptide(L)'
;VLFVVSEGRFNFVNRIRAWEQKHNHGEKVQGFVLGDPVPLASEELQPFINGACCASPTDEYKLVVLDTVGRSMAGMNENSQQDASAFTSMVERIQRELNTTVLALHHTGHNVTNRARGSSVFGADADTIIRADRQGKDYLVSLTMTKQKDAPEWEKKKFIKLSGVSLDLETKSLVAVKPGEDECPKGDKFHP
;
A
#
# COMPACT_ATOMS: atom_id res chain seq x y z
N VAL A 1 10.66 -7.32 0.01
CA VAL A 1 9.55 -6.45 0.48
C VAL A 1 9.19 -6.81 1.91
N LEU A 2 8.99 -5.82 2.76
CA LEU A 2 8.43 -5.99 4.11
C LEU A 2 6.99 -5.49 4.12
N PHE A 3 6.04 -6.36 4.45
CA PHE A 3 4.64 -5.99 4.63
C PHE A 3 4.30 -5.90 6.13
N VAL A 4 3.87 -4.73 6.58
CA VAL A 4 3.29 -4.51 7.91
C VAL A 4 1.78 -4.51 7.76
N VAL A 5 1.16 -5.67 7.97
CA VAL A 5 -0.26 -5.92 7.69
C VAL A 5 -1.06 -5.86 8.98
N SER A 6 -1.69 -4.74 9.24
CA SER A 6 -2.50 -4.52 10.44
C SER A 6 -4.00 -4.73 10.22
N GLU A 7 -4.42 -4.86 8.94
CA GLU A 7 -5.81 -5.12 8.56
C GLU A 7 -5.92 -6.32 7.61
N GLY A 8 -6.93 -7.15 7.81
CA GLY A 8 -7.18 -8.30 6.92
C GLY A 8 -6.09 -9.38 6.91
N ARG A 9 -5.30 -9.48 7.95
CA ARG A 9 -4.16 -10.39 8.14
C ARG A 9 -4.45 -11.83 7.71
N PHE A 10 -5.57 -12.40 8.13
CA PHE A 10 -5.92 -13.79 7.80
C PHE A 10 -6.10 -14.03 6.30
N ASN A 11 -6.56 -13.03 5.57
CA ASN A 11 -6.74 -13.10 4.11
C ASN A 11 -5.49 -12.67 3.33
N PHE A 12 -4.50 -12.07 3.99
CA PHE A 12 -3.32 -11.55 3.32
C PHE A 12 -2.48 -12.69 2.70
N VAL A 13 -2.29 -13.78 3.43
CA VAL A 13 -1.59 -14.97 2.94
C VAL A 13 -2.27 -15.54 1.68
N ASN A 14 -3.60 -15.58 1.68
CA ASN A 14 -4.37 -16.04 0.51
C ASN A 14 -4.21 -15.09 -0.69
N ARG A 15 -4.08 -13.78 -0.46
CA ARG A 15 -3.77 -12.81 -1.54
C ARG A 15 -2.38 -13.05 -2.13
N ILE A 16 -1.37 -13.31 -1.30
CA ILE A 16 -0.04 -13.67 -1.77
C ILE A 16 -0.09 -14.96 -2.59
N ARG A 17 -0.70 -16.03 -2.07
CA ARG A 17 -0.84 -17.31 -2.79
C ARG A 17 -1.55 -17.16 -4.14
N ALA A 18 -2.60 -16.34 -4.19
CA ALA A 18 -3.30 -16.04 -5.44
C ALA A 18 -2.41 -15.30 -6.44
N TRP A 19 -1.59 -14.36 -5.94
CA TRP A 19 -0.63 -13.65 -6.78
C TRP A 19 0.47 -14.58 -7.30
N GLU A 20 1.04 -15.43 -6.45
CA GLU A 20 2.03 -16.45 -6.81
C GLU A 20 1.49 -17.37 -7.90
N GLN A 21 0.26 -17.86 -7.73
CA GLN A 21 -0.38 -18.75 -8.71
C GLN A 21 -0.62 -18.06 -10.04
N LYS A 22 -1.01 -16.77 -10.03
CA LYS A 22 -1.39 -16.04 -11.25
C LYS A 22 -0.21 -15.45 -12.00
N HIS A 23 0.79 -14.93 -11.27
CA HIS A 23 1.86 -14.13 -11.85
C HIS A 23 3.26 -14.75 -11.71
N ASN A 24 3.42 -15.71 -10.83
CA ASN A 24 4.74 -16.30 -10.53
C ASN A 24 4.78 -17.82 -10.75
N HIS A 25 3.89 -18.35 -11.59
CA HIS A 25 3.83 -19.78 -11.93
C HIS A 25 3.75 -20.72 -10.72
N GLY A 26 3.23 -20.23 -9.58
CA GLY A 26 3.14 -20.95 -8.33
C GLY A 26 4.42 -20.92 -7.48
N GLU A 27 5.49 -20.30 -7.95
CA GLU A 27 6.71 -20.10 -7.16
C GLU A 27 6.46 -19.06 -6.05
N LYS A 28 7.05 -19.32 -4.90
CA LYS A 28 6.89 -18.44 -3.73
C LYS A 28 7.63 -17.13 -3.92
N VAL A 29 6.93 -16.05 -3.59
CA VAL A 29 7.53 -14.73 -3.53
C VAL A 29 8.41 -14.59 -2.29
N GLN A 30 9.57 -13.99 -2.46
CA GLN A 30 10.43 -13.67 -1.32
C GLN A 30 9.97 -12.36 -0.67
N GLY A 31 9.62 -12.43 0.60
CA GLY A 31 9.18 -11.28 1.38
C GLY A 31 8.91 -11.65 2.82
N PHE A 32 8.76 -10.63 3.64
CA PHE A 32 8.45 -10.79 5.06
C PHE A 32 7.08 -10.17 5.34
N VAL A 33 6.32 -10.81 6.19
CA VAL A 33 5.02 -10.32 6.63
C VAL A 33 5.05 -10.19 8.14
N LEU A 34 4.91 -8.96 8.62
CA LEU A 34 4.67 -8.66 10.02
C LEU A 34 3.16 -8.50 10.22
N GLY A 35 2.57 -9.39 10.98
CA GLY A 35 1.11 -9.47 11.09
C GLY A 35 0.51 -8.65 12.23
N ASP A 36 1.31 -8.07 13.11
CA ASP A 36 0.82 -7.27 14.21
C ASP A 36 0.94 -5.78 13.89
N PRO A 37 -0.06 -4.97 14.27
CA PRO A 37 0.06 -3.53 14.13
C PRO A 37 1.27 -3.08 14.95
N VAL A 38 2.17 -2.38 14.29
CA VAL A 38 3.27 -1.67 14.97
C VAL A 38 2.80 -0.24 15.13
N PRO A 39 2.41 0.18 16.36
CA PRO A 39 2.24 1.58 16.62
C PRO A 39 3.62 2.22 16.46
N LEU A 40 3.80 2.98 15.40
CA LEU A 40 5.08 3.66 15.14
C LEU A 40 5.31 4.86 16.09
N ALA A 41 4.45 5.01 17.13
CA ALA A 41 4.67 5.98 18.20
C ALA A 41 5.99 5.66 18.91
N SER A 42 6.83 6.63 18.93
CA SER A 42 8.17 6.83 19.48
C SER A 42 8.98 5.65 20.04
N GLU A 43 8.44 4.85 20.96
CA GLU A 43 9.19 3.78 21.64
C GLU A 43 9.27 2.47 20.84
N GLU A 44 8.26 2.18 20.02
CA GLU A 44 8.18 0.94 19.23
C GLU A 44 8.95 1.02 17.90
N LEU A 45 9.29 2.22 17.45
CA LEU A 45 9.95 2.41 16.16
C LEU A 45 11.35 1.77 16.10
N GLN A 46 12.18 1.95 17.14
CA GLN A 46 13.52 1.36 17.15
C GLN A 46 13.50 -0.17 17.25
N PRO A 47 12.70 -0.79 18.14
CA PRO A 47 12.46 -2.25 18.10
C PRO A 47 12.01 -2.76 16.74
N PHE A 48 11.08 -2.05 16.07
CA PHE A 48 10.62 -2.40 14.71
C PHE A 48 11.78 -2.40 13.70
N ILE A 49 12.57 -1.32 13.66
CA ILE A 49 13.71 -1.19 12.73
C ILE A 49 14.75 -2.29 13.00
N ASN A 50 15.11 -2.50 14.26
CA ASN A 50 16.06 -3.56 14.64
C ASN A 50 15.53 -4.96 14.25
N GLY A 51 14.26 -5.23 14.50
CA GLY A 51 13.61 -6.48 14.11
C GLY A 51 13.59 -6.68 12.58
N ALA A 52 13.33 -5.61 11.83
CA ALA A 52 13.36 -5.64 10.37
C ALA A 52 14.78 -5.95 9.86
N CYS A 53 15.81 -5.31 10.40
CA CYS A 53 17.21 -5.60 10.05
C CYS A 53 17.56 -7.07 10.35
N CYS A 54 17.19 -7.58 11.53
CA CYS A 54 17.47 -8.96 11.91
C CYS A 54 16.72 -10.01 11.05
N ALA A 55 15.54 -9.65 10.53
CA ALA A 55 14.72 -10.57 9.75
C ALA A 55 15.16 -10.68 8.29
N SER A 56 15.88 -9.70 7.76
CA SER A 56 16.34 -9.71 6.37
C SER A 56 17.64 -10.48 6.21
N PRO A 57 17.68 -11.53 5.37
CA PRO A 57 18.93 -12.26 5.10
C PRO A 57 19.96 -11.43 4.32
N THR A 58 19.53 -10.34 3.69
CA THR A 58 20.35 -9.49 2.81
C THR A 58 20.50 -8.06 3.31
N ASP A 59 19.97 -7.78 4.52
CA ASP A 59 19.90 -6.46 5.14
C ASP A 59 19.26 -5.34 4.26
N GLU A 60 18.58 -5.73 3.19
CA GLU A 60 17.98 -4.78 2.25
C GLU A 60 16.48 -5.03 2.02
N TYR A 61 15.67 -4.05 2.35
CA TYR A 61 14.29 -3.98 1.87
C TYR A 61 14.17 -2.91 0.78
N LYS A 62 13.76 -3.28 -0.41
CA LYS A 62 13.47 -2.28 -1.47
C LYS A 62 12.14 -1.57 -1.26
N LEU A 63 11.24 -2.18 -0.48
CA LEU A 63 9.92 -1.63 -0.20
C LEU A 63 9.43 -2.08 1.18
N VAL A 64 8.96 -1.15 1.97
CA VAL A 64 8.16 -1.39 3.18
C VAL A 64 6.74 -0.92 2.92
N VAL A 65 5.76 -1.79 3.16
CA VAL A 65 4.33 -1.48 2.99
C VAL A 65 3.67 -1.38 4.36
N LEU A 66 3.09 -0.24 4.68
CA LEU A 66 2.30 -0.01 5.90
C LEU A 66 0.80 -0.10 5.56
N ASP A 67 0.13 -1.15 6.02
CA ASP A 67 -1.30 -1.38 5.81
C ASP A 67 -2.02 -1.47 7.16
N THR A 68 -2.53 -0.34 7.71
CA THR A 68 -2.72 0.99 7.12
C THR A 68 -2.09 2.10 7.98
N VAL A 69 -2.07 3.35 7.46
CA VAL A 69 -1.65 4.55 8.22
C VAL A 69 -2.40 4.64 9.55
N GLY A 70 -3.74 4.55 9.54
CA GLY A 70 -4.53 4.66 10.76
C GLY A 70 -4.17 3.63 11.83
N ARG A 71 -3.75 2.43 11.45
CA ARG A 71 -3.29 1.40 12.39
C ARG A 71 -1.87 1.67 12.91
N SER A 72 -1.00 2.15 12.02
CA SER A 72 0.37 2.53 12.40
C SER A 72 0.41 3.77 13.30
N MET A 73 -0.67 4.56 13.30
CA MET A 73 -0.88 5.72 14.17
C MET A 73 -1.68 5.39 15.44
N ALA A 74 -1.74 4.13 15.87
CA ALA A 74 -2.49 3.76 17.07
C ALA A 74 -2.03 4.60 18.28
N GLY A 75 -3.00 5.23 18.97
CA GLY A 75 -2.74 6.19 20.07
C GLY A 75 -2.51 7.64 19.63
N MET A 76 -2.45 7.93 18.34
CA MET A 76 -2.32 9.27 17.77
C MET A 76 -3.64 9.70 17.09
N ASN A 77 -3.80 11.00 16.85
CA ASN A 77 -4.95 11.56 16.14
C ASN A 77 -4.56 11.96 14.71
N GLU A 78 -5.04 11.21 13.72
CA GLU A 78 -4.74 11.47 12.29
C GLU A 78 -5.20 12.86 11.79
N ASN A 79 -6.11 13.54 12.51
CA ASN A 79 -6.55 14.89 12.20
C ASN A 79 -5.64 15.97 12.83
N SER A 80 -4.81 15.60 13.80
CA SER A 80 -3.84 16.49 14.43
C SER A 80 -2.64 16.71 13.49
N GLN A 81 -2.32 17.96 13.22
CA GLN A 81 -1.14 18.31 12.45
C GLN A 81 0.15 17.83 13.12
N GLN A 82 0.22 17.95 14.45
CA GLN A 82 1.35 17.52 15.24
C GLN A 82 1.58 16.01 15.13
N ASP A 83 0.52 15.21 15.30
CA ASP A 83 0.63 13.75 15.24
C ASP A 83 0.90 13.25 13.82
N ALA A 84 0.31 13.91 12.81
CA ALA A 84 0.60 13.61 11.41
C ALA A 84 2.08 13.90 11.07
N SER A 85 2.63 15.04 11.55
CA SER A 85 4.05 15.35 11.34
C SER A 85 4.97 14.39 12.09
N ALA A 86 4.58 13.95 13.29
CA ALA A 86 5.32 12.92 14.01
C ALA A 86 5.33 11.60 13.23
N PHE A 87 4.19 11.17 12.68
CA PHE A 87 4.11 9.96 11.86
C PHE A 87 4.97 10.07 10.59
N THR A 88 4.90 11.18 9.84
CA THR A 88 5.74 11.35 8.64
C THR A 88 7.22 11.32 8.96
N SER A 89 7.64 11.92 10.08
CA SER A 89 9.04 11.84 10.58
C SER A 89 9.47 10.41 10.92
N MET A 90 8.56 9.58 11.46
CA MET A 90 8.84 8.16 11.70
C MET A 90 9.00 7.39 10.38
N VAL A 91 8.16 7.68 9.38
CA VAL A 91 8.28 7.08 8.04
C VAL A 91 9.61 7.44 7.40
N GLU A 92 10.02 8.71 7.45
CA GLU A 92 11.33 9.17 6.96
C GLU A 92 12.49 8.46 7.67
N ARG A 93 12.34 8.20 8.96
CA ARG A 93 13.33 7.45 9.72
C ARG A 93 13.44 6.00 9.25
N ILE A 94 12.30 5.32 8.99
CA ILE A 94 12.28 3.97 8.40
C ILE A 94 12.98 3.98 7.03
N GLN A 95 12.65 4.94 6.18
CA GLN A 95 13.27 5.07 4.86
C GLN A 95 14.79 5.20 4.95
N ARG A 96 15.27 6.06 5.84
CA ARG A 96 16.69 6.32 6.01
C ARG A 96 17.44 5.14 6.63
N GLU A 97 16.92 4.56 7.70
CA GLU A 97 17.63 3.50 8.46
C GLU A 97 17.59 2.15 7.73
N LEU A 98 16.52 1.85 6.99
CA LEU A 98 16.41 0.63 6.18
C LEU A 98 16.81 0.83 4.70
N ASN A 99 17.20 2.04 4.30
CA ASN A 99 17.51 2.40 2.91
C ASN A 99 16.44 1.90 1.93
N THR A 100 15.18 2.24 2.19
CA THR A 100 14.01 1.65 1.54
C THR A 100 13.02 2.70 1.06
N THR A 101 12.14 2.34 0.14
CA THR A 101 10.92 3.09 -0.14
C THR A 101 9.82 2.66 0.81
N VAL A 102 9.01 3.58 1.32
CA VAL A 102 7.83 3.27 2.14
C VAL A 102 6.55 3.58 1.34
N LEU A 103 5.68 2.58 1.24
CA LEU A 103 4.32 2.72 0.71
C LEU A 103 3.33 2.65 1.87
N ALA A 104 2.67 3.75 2.18
CA ALA A 104 1.66 3.81 3.23
C ALA A 104 0.26 3.82 2.62
N LEU A 105 -0.58 2.84 3.00
CA LEU A 105 -1.97 2.77 2.57
C LEU A 105 -2.84 3.60 3.51
N HIS A 106 -3.57 4.55 2.93
CA HIS A 106 -4.42 5.46 3.68
C HIS A 106 -5.84 5.48 3.12
N HIS A 107 -6.82 5.31 4.00
CA HIS A 107 -8.22 5.38 3.58
C HIS A 107 -8.63 6.81 3.25
N THR A 108 -9.47 6.96 2.22
CA THR A 108 -10.16 8.22 1.95
C THR A 108 -11.27 8.46 2.98
N GLY A 109 -11.54 9.74 3.32
CA GLY A 109 -12.67 10.09 4.19
C GLY A 109 -14.02 9.77 3.56
N HIS A 110 -15.05 9.62 4.38
CA HIS A 110 -16.43 9.35 3.92
C HIS A 110 -17.06 10.47 3.08
N ASN A 111 -16.57 11.69 3.20
CA ASN A 111 -17.00 12.79 2.35
C ASN A 111 -16.20 12.79 1.04
N VAL A 112 -16.94 12.81 -0.08
CA VAL A 112 -16.47 12.72 -1.47
C VAL A 112 -15.56 13.88 -1.90
N THR A 113 -14.80 14.45 -1.00
CA THR A 113 -13.74 15.39 -1.34
C THR A 113 -12.51 14.56 -1.70
N ASN A 114 -11.86 14.91 -2.81
CA ASN A 114 -10.68 14.26 -3.40
C ASN A 114 -9.43 14.23 -2.49
N ARG A 115 -9.59 14.21 -1.18
CA ARG A 115 -8.52 14.28 -0.17
C ARG A 115 -8.46 13.01 0.66
N ALA A 116 -7.25 12.60 1.03
CA ALA A 116 -7.04 11.60 2.06
C ALA A 116 -7.71 12.05 3.37
N ARG A 117 -8.16 11.10 4.17
CA ARG A 117 -8.67 11.37 5.51
C ARG A 117 -7.56 11.93 6.39
N GLY A 118 -7.90 12.82 7.34
CA GLY A 118 -6.96 13.34 8.32
C GLY A 118 -6.27 14.65 7.90
N SER A 119 -5.10 14.89 8.48
CA SER A 119 -4.33 16.11 8.32
C SER A 119 -3.83 16.32 6.88
N SER A 120 -3.76 17.58 6.45
CA SER A 120 -3.15 17.96 5.17
C SER A 120 -1.64 17.66 5.11
N VAL A 121 -1.00 17.43 6.23
CA VAL A 121 0.42 17.05 6.34
C VAL A 121 0.74 15.81 5.51
N PHE A 122 -0.10 14.77 5.55
CA PHE A 122 0.11 13.57 4.74
C PHE A 122 0.24 13.87 3.25
N GLY A 123 -0.60 14.80 2.75
CA GLY A 123 -0.52 15.24 1.37
C GLY A 123 0.69 16.13 1.09
N ALA A 124 1.12 16.93 2.06
CA ALA A 124 2.26 17.83 1.91
C ALA A 124 3.60 17.07 1.92
N ASP A 125 3.77 16.10 2.81
CA ASP A 125 5.04 15.40 3.05
C ASP A 125 5.28 14.24 2.07
N ALA A 126 4.22 13.54 1.61
CA ALA A 126 4.37 12.47 0.65
C ALA A 126 5.02 12.94 -0.66
N ASP A 127 5.97 12.18 -1.19
CA ASP A 127 6.61 12.46 -2.49
C ASP A 127 5.69 12.10 -3.66
N THR A 128 4.98 11.00 -3.52
CA THR A 128 4.02 10.49 -4.52
C THR A 128 2.70 10.16 -3.85
N ILE A 129 1.59 10.58 -4.48
CA ILE A 129 0.24 10.19 -4.05
C ILE A 129 -0.49 9.57 -5.22
N ILE A 130 -0.93 8.34 -5.02
CA ILE A 130 -1.74 7.60 -5.98
C ILE A 130 -3.09 7.29 -5.33
N ARG A 131 -4.16 7.80 -5.91
CA ARG A 131 -5.52 7.48 -5.51
C ARG A 131 -6.03 6.27 -6.27
N ALA A 132 -6.59 5.31 -5.54
CA ALA A 132 -7.22 4.12 -6.10
C ALA A 132 -8.73 4.19 -5.88
N ASP A 133 -9.51 4.25 -6.97
CA ASP A 133 -10.97 4.35 -6.93
C ASP A 133 -11.59 3.13 -7.62
N ARG A 134 -12.44 2.39 -6.90
CA ARG A 134 -13.19 1.30 -7.50
C ARG A 134 -14.26 1.85 -8.43
N GLN A 135 -14.29 1.34 -9.65
CA GLN A 135 -15.26 1.72 -10.68
C GLN A 135 -16.42 0.71 -10.72
N GLY A 136 -17.60 1.15 -10.28
CA GLY A 136 -18.81 0.35 -10.34
C GLY A 136 -18.72 -1.02 -9.65
N LYS A 137 -19.37 -2.03 -10.24
CA LYS A 137 -19.44 -3.40 -9.70
C LYS A 137 -18.38 -4.36 -10.30
N ASP A 138 -17.64 -3.95 -11.33
CA ASP A 138 -16.86 -4.83 -12.19
C ASP A 138 -15.43 -5.09 -11.73
N TYR A 139 -15.14 -4.86 -10.45
CA TYR A 139 -13.79 -5.04 -9.91
C TYR A 139 -12.68 -4.26 -10.65
N LEU A 140 -13.07 -3.28 -11.46
CA LEU A 140 -12.14 -2.35 -12.10
C LEU A 140 -11.75 -1.25 -11.09
N VAL A 141 -10.46 -0.97 -10.99
CA VAL A 141 -9.91 0.07 -10.12
C VAL A 141 -9.14 1.04 -10.99
N SER A 142 -9.50 2.33 -10.92
CA SER A 142 -8.71 3.39 -11.54
C SER A 142 -7.65 3.90 -10.56
N LEU A 143 -6.45 4.09 -11.07
CA LEU A 143 -5.32 4.69 -10.36
C LEU A 143 -5.07 6.08 -10.93
N THR A 144 -5.15 7.10 -10.09
CA THR A 144 -4.88 8.49 -10.46
C THR A 144 -3.70 8.99 -9.64
N MET A 145 -2.62 9.39 -10.28
CA MET A 145 -1.53 10.08 -9.62
C MET A 145 -1.97 11.52 -9.37
N THR A 146 -1.98 11.94 -8.11
CA THR A 146 -2.43 13.27 -7.70
C THR A 146 -1.29 14.14 -7.16
N LYS A 147 -0.11 13.54 -7.00
CA LYS A 147 1.14 14.23 -6.65
C LYS A 147 2.33 13.40 -7.08
N GLN A 148 3.34 14.06 -7.59
CA GLN A 148 4.68 13.53 -7.84
C GLN A 148 5.69 14.68 -7.70
N LYS A 149 6.72 14.54 -6.83
CA LYS A 149 7.72 15.60 -6.62
C LYS A 149 8.81 15.60 -7.69
N ASP A 150 9.43 14.45 -7.93
CA ASP A 150 10.71 14.38 -8.65
C ASP A 150 10.59 13.80 -10.07
N ALA A 151 9.37 13.63 -10.57
CA ALA A 151 9.09 13.14 -11.92
C ALA A 151 7.77 13.72 -12.45
N PRO A 152 7.51 13.67 -13.76
CA PRO A 152 6.22 14.05 -14.32
C PRO A 152 5.08 13.21 -13.76
N GLU A 153 3.95 13.85 -13.48
CA GLU A 153 2.71 13.14 -13.15
C GLU A 153 2.21 12.32 -14.36
N TRP A 154 1.44 11.28 -14.08
CA TRP A 154 0.82 10.52 -15.16
C TRP A 154 -0.18 11.40 -15.92
N GLU A 155 -0.04 11.49 -17.21
CA GLU A 155 -0.97 12.23 -18.06
C GLU A 155 -2.38 11.64 -18.05
N LYS A 156 -2.50 10.33 -17.83
CA LYS A 156 -3.77 9.59 -17.85
C LYS A 156 -3.87 8.65 -16.66
N LYS A 157 -5.12 8.38 -16.25
CA LYS A 157 -5.42 7.34 -15.28
C LYS A 157 -4.94 5.98 -15.77
N LYS A 158 -4.44 5.18 -14.86
CA LYS A 158 -4.16 3.76 -15.09
C LYS A 158 -5.28 2.91 -14.50
N PHE A 159 -5.48 1.72 -15.04
CA PHE A 159 -6.51 0.81 -14.58
C PHE A 159 -5.91 -0.55 -14.23
N ILE A 160 -6.42 -1.14 -13.15
CA ILE A 160 -6.19 -2.52 -12.79
C ILE A 160 -7.54 -3.21 -12.60
N LYS A 161 -7.60 -4.50 -12.90
CA LYS A 161 -8.78 -5.32 -12.66
C LYS A 161 -8.47 -6.33 -11.56
N LEU A 162 -9.40 -6.53 -10.63
CA LEU A 162 -9.30 -7.59 -9.65
C LEU A 162 -9.97 -8.86 -10.22
N SER A 163 -9.18 -9.91 -10.40
CA SER A 163 -9.62 -11.20 -10.94
C SER A 163 -9.64 -12.26 -9.85
N GLY A 164 -10.66 -13.09 -9.85
CA GLY A 164 -10.79 -14.21 -8.92
C GLY A 164 -9.80 -15.33 -9.22
N VAL A 165 -9.18 -15.87 -8.20
CA VAL A 165 -8.31 -17.05 -8.25
C VAL A 165 -8.80 -18.05 -7.22
N SER A 166 -9.07 -19.29 -7.63
CA SER A 166 -9.37 -20.40 -6.72
C SER A 166 -8.06 -21.01 -6.24
N LEU A 167 -7.85 -21.01 -4.94
CA LEU A 167 -6.65 -21.55 -4.29
C LEU A 167 -6.83 -23.04 -3.97
N ASP A 168 -8.06 -23.43 -3.65
CA ASP A 168 -8.53 -24.79 -3.41
C ASP A 168 -10.04 -24.86 -3.65
N LEU A 169 -10.72 -25.95 -3.27
CA LEU A 169 -12.15 -26.17 -3.51
C LEU A 169 -13.05 -25.15 -2.79
N GLU A 170 -12.62 -24.60 -1.68
CA GLU A 170 -13.42 -23.70 -0.83
C GLU A 170 -12.86 -22.28 -0.79
N THR A 171 -11.55 -22.11 -0.99
CA THR A 171 -10.86 -20.85 -0.83
C THR A 171 -10.69 -20.12 -2.15
N LYS A 172 -11.20 -18.90 -2.22
CA LYS A 172 -11.00 -17.97 -3.36
C LYS A 172 -10.36 -16.68 -2.88
N SER A 173 -9.55 -16.09 -3.72
CA SER A 173 -8.96 -14.78 -3.48
C SER A 173 -8.98 -13.92 -4.73
N LEU A 174 -8.66 -12.64 -4.58
CA LEU A 174 -8.58 -11.70 -5.69
C LEU A 174 -7.12 -11.33 -5.95
N VAL A 175 -6.78 -11.17 -7.21
CA VAL A 175 -5.46 -10.70 -7.65
C VAL A 175 -5.62 -9.58 -8.68
N ALA A 176 -4.73 -8.60 -8.61
CA ALA A 176 -4.68 -7.53 -9.59
C ALA A 176 -4.11 -8.05 -10.92
N VAL A 177 -4.82 -7.77 -12.02
CA VAL A 177 -4.41 -8.10 -13.39
C VAL A 177 -4.54 -6.88 -14.29
N LYS A 178 -3.86 -6.88 -15.42
CA LYS A 178 -4.07 -5.87 -16.46
C LYS A 178 -5.48 -6.06 -17.04
N PRO A 179 -6.34 -5.02 -17.11
CA PRO A 179 -7.63 -5.12 -17.77
C PRO A 179 -7.47 -5.28 -19.29
N GLY A 180 -8.46 -5.87 -19.94
CA GLY A 180 -8.59 -5.86 -21.41
C GLY A 180 -8.85 -4.45 -21.93
N GLU A 181 -8.54 -4.21 -23.21
CA GLU A 181 -8.76 -2.90 -23.83
C GLU A 181 -10.24 -2.49 -23.84
N ASP A 182 -11.14 -3.46 -23.98
CA ASP A 182 -12.60 -3.25 -23.99
C ASP A 182 -13.16 -2.95 -22.58
N GLU A 183 -12.40 -3.23 -21.53
CA GLU A 183 -12.83 -3.07 -20.15
C GLU A 183 -12.50 -1.68 -19.58
N CYS A 184 -11.66 -0.92 -20.28
CA CYS A 184 -11.31 0.44 -19.90
C CYS A 184 -12.35 1.44 -20.44
N PRO A 185 -12.70 2.50 -19.67
CA PRO A 185 -13.58 3.56 -20.16
C PRO A 185 -13.03 4.21 -21.44
N LYS A 186 -13.92 4.42 -22.43
CA LYS A 186 -13.54 5.08 -23.68
C LYS A 186 -13.05 6.49 -23.40
N GLY A 187 -11.80 6.79 -23.77
CA GLY A 187 -11.14 8.09 -23.55
C GLY A 187 -9.85 7.98 -22.71
N ASP A 188 -9.73 6.98 -21.87
CA ASP A 188 -8.55 6.70 -21.07
C ASP A 188 -7.82 5.46 -21.63
N LYS A 189 -7.30 5.53 -22.86
CA LYS A 189 -6.55 4.40 -23.46
C LYS A 189 -5.29 4.11 -22.63
N PHE A 190 -5.15 2.86 -22.29
CA PHE A 190 -3.96 2.30 -21.68
C PHE A 190 -2.79 2.43 -22.67
N HIS A 191 -1.76 3.19 -22.33
CA HIS A 191 -0.47 3.06 -23.01
C HIS A 191 0.44 2.17 -22.14
N PRO A 192 1.09 1.15 -22.76
CA PRO A 192 1.96 0.19 -22.07
C PRO A 192 3.16 0.84 -21.39
#